data_5430a48ee3bc38749a02c2b6fc70e46b
#
_entry.id   5430a48ee3bc38749a02c2b6fc70e46b
#
_cell.length_a   1.000
_cell.length_b   1.000
_cell.length_c   1.000
_cell.angle_alpha   90.00
_cell.angle_beta   90.00
_cell.angle_gamma   90.00
#
_symmetry.space_group_name_H-M   'P 1'
#
loop_
_entity.id
_entity.type
_entity.pdbx_description
1 polymer ?
#
loop_
_entity_poly.entity_id
_entity_poly.type
_entity_poly.pdbx_seq_one_letter_code
_entity_poly.pdbx_strand_id
1 'polypeptide(L)'
;MQLYKKFSNLSDVRGIIQLSNSDILISSKNKIKIFSSKTFQNLYSFAEFNSIHVSINDVHEIQGSNKNEIILSINTLNYKFRIILLKVNSKSNQKYSRELLYNDIEQLRNFITVYNASVDTFLNNLIISLSSSIFYFKMISESGKYNLIKEKEYVSKDSCIFKAMKYLNHKGNDYIITIENKVDPPNKGFNLRIYFYENFELITQINNLNLSTQYAPSISFMTLFDLDKPFLVVGDHYDKLLIVKLFDDVEIYGEICLSKSSKKFPSTNSFNFEIKTVCGLNDGTFIVGLTYILVQEKINYLIRGKINFKNKKFQLVEINDNAHNNKQNNFITSSSLIRGNDKSDDCFIITGDNEGILNVWKY
;
A
#
# COMPACT_ATOMS: atom_id res chain seq x y z
N MET A 1 9.20 -9.24 -17.35
CA MET A 1 9.94 -9.08 -16.06
C MET A 1 10.82 -10.29 -15.83
N GLN A 2 12.09 -10.08 -15.57
CA GLN A 2 13.03 -11.17 -15.29
C GLN A 2 13.29 -11.22 -13.78
N LEU A 3 13.22 -12.41 -13.19
CA LEU A 3 13.60 -12.58 -11.79
C LEU A 3 15.11 -12.30 -11.65
N TYR A 4 15.45 -11.26 -10.91
CA TYR A 4 16.82 -10.83 -10.69
C TYR A 4 17.41 -11.49 -9.43
N LYS A 5 16.64 -11.53 -8.34
CA LYS A 5 17.07 -12.08 -7.07
C LYS A 5 15.89 -12.60 -6.25
N LYS A 6 16.17 -13.63 -5.44
CA LYS A 6 15.19 -14.23 -4.53
C LYS A 6 15.78 -14.30 -3.13
N PHE A 7 14.98 -13.96 -2.13
CA PHE A 7 15.32 -14.09 -0.72
C PHE A 7 14.30 -14.97 -0.03
N SER A 8 14.74 -15.68 0.97
CA SER A 8 13.91 -16.46 1.88
C SER A 8 14.25 -16.07 3.33
N ASN A 9 13.57 -16.69 4.30
CA ASN A 9 13.80 -16.45 5.74
C ASN A 9 13.32 -15.06 6.26
N LEU A 10 12.36 -14.47 5.58
CA LEU A 10 11.48 -13.49 6.18
C LEU A 10 10.30 -14.24 6.82
N SER A 11 9.39 -13.56 7.41
CA SER A 11 8.09 -14.11 7.79
C SER A 11 7.07 -13.15 7.22
N ASP A 12 6.00 -13.63 6.60
CA ASP A 12 4.82 -12.84 6.21
C ASP A 12 5.12 -11.36 5.89
N VAL A 13 5.61 -11.10 4.68
CA VAL A 13 5.99 -9.73 4.24
C VAL A 13 4.74 -8.86 4.17
N ARG A 14 4.75 -7.70 4.81
CA ARG A 14 3.60 -6.80 4.91
C ARG A 14 3.78 -5.47 4.23
N GLY A 15 4.97 -4.91 4.26
CA GLY A 15 5.27 -3.63 3.65
C GLY A 15 6.68 -3.61 3.05
N ILE A 16 6.81 -2.92 1.95
CA ILE A 16 8.06 -2.71 1.23
C ILE A 16 8.12 -1.23 0.87
N ILE A 17 9.12 -0.52 1.35
CA ILE A 17 9.34 0.89 0.99
C ILE A 17 10.80 1.13 0.62
N GLN A 18 11.01 2.10 -0.27
CA GLN A 18 12.33 2.66 -0.51
C GLN A 18 12.50 3.89 0.37
N LEU A 19 13.56 3.89 1.18
CA LEU A 19 13.91 5.00 2.04
C LEU A 19 14.53 6.15 1.23
N SER A 20 14.52 7.36 1.78
CA SER A 20 15.09 8.54 1.13
C SER A 20 16.59 8.43 0.86
N ASN A 21 17.32 7.59 1.60
CA ASN A 21 18.72 7.22 1.31
C ASN A 21 18.84 6.10 0.26
N SER A 22 17.72 5.75 -0.36
CA SER A 22 17.55 4.71 -1.37
C SER A 22 17.64 3.27 -0.90
N ASP A 23 17.96 2.99 0.35
CA ASP A 23 17.90 1.64 0.88
C ASP A 23 16.45 1.12 0.95
N ILE A 24 16.28 -0.19 1.02
CA ILE A 24 14.98 -0.83 0.96
C ILE A 24 14.64 -1.34 2.35
N LEU A 25 13.56 -0.84 2.91
CA LEU A 25 13.03 -1.34 4.17
C LEU A 25 11.89 -2.30 3.89
N ILE A 26 11.93 -3.44 4.56
CA ILE A 26 10.93 -4.50 4.46
C ILE A 26 10.41 -4.80 5.85
N SER A 27 9.13 -4.65 6.03
CA SER A 27 8.42 -5.11 7.22
C SER A 27 7.85 -6.51 7.00
N SER A 28 8.06 -7.35 7.97
CA SER A 28 7.48 -8.69 8.01
C SER A 28 6.86 -8.87 9.38
N LYS A 29 5.85 -9.67 9.54
CA LYS A 29 5.05 -9.87 10.75
C LYS A 29 5.49 -9.07 12.01
N ASN A 30 6.65 -9.32 12.56
CA ASN A 30 7.21 -8.65 13.75
C ASN A 30 8.67 -8.20 13.58
N LYS A 31 9.19 -8.24 12.35
CA LYS A 31 10.59 -7.92 12.04
C LYS A 31 10.67 -6.86 10.95
N ILE A 32 11.72 -6.08 11.04
CA ILE A 32 12.10 -5.13 10.01
C ILE A 32 13.50 -5.50 9.52
N LYS A 33 13.68 -5.49 8.21
CA LYS A 33 14.98 -5.66 7.57
C LYS A 33 15.24 -4.49 6.63
N ILE A 34 16.49 -4.09 6.57
CA ILE A 34 16.96 -3.05 5.64
C ILE A 34 17.97 -3.67 4.70
N PHE A 35 17.75 -3.50 3.42
CA PHE A 35 18.59 -4.00 2.35
C PHE A 35 19.20 -2.85 1.56
N SER A 36 20.41 -3.04 1.10
CA SER A 36 21.00 -2.14 0.11
C SER A 36 20.23 -2.24 -1.22
N SER A 37 19.83 -1.12 -1.78
CA SER A 37 19.21 -1.10 -3.12
C SER A 37 20.21 -1.47 -4.23
N LYS A 38 21.52 -1.28 -4.00
CA LYS A 38 22.56 -1.58 -4.99
C LYS A 38 22.90 -3.06 -5.05
N THR A 39 23.08 -3.69 -3.89
CA THR A 39 23.57 -5.08 -3.80
C THR A 39 22.49 -6.06 -3.37
N PHE A 40 21.37 -5.55 -2.88
CA PHE A 40 20.31 -6.33 -2.23
C PHE A 40 20.85 -7.20 -1.07
N GLN A 41 21.91 -6.75 -0.42
CA GLN A 41 22.41 -7.39 0.80
C GLN A 41 21.65 -6.85 2.01
N ASN A 42 21.42 -7.73 2.97
CA ASN A 42 20.83 -7.33 4.25
C ASN A 42 21.84 -6.49 5.03
N LEU A 43 21.51 -5.22 5.25
CA LEU A 43 22.33 -4.28 6.01
C LEU A 43 22.01 -4.32 7.50
N TYR A 44 20.74 -4.54 7.83
CA TYR A 44 20.27 -4.52 9.21
C TYR A 44 19.01 -5.34 9.38
N SER A 45 18.85 -5.93 10.55
CA SER A 45 17.64 -6.68 10.92
C SER A 45 17.36 -6.49 12.40
N PHE A 46 16.13 -6.15 12.74
CA PHE A 46 15.69 -6.08 14.11
C PHE A 46 14.25 -6.58 14.27
N ALA A 47 13.95 -7.13 15.43
CA ALA A 47 12.62 -7.49 15.85
C ALA A 47 12.08 -6.36 16.73
N GLU A 48 10.92 -5.82 16.38
CA GLU A 48 10.28 -4.80 17.20
C GLU A 48 9.54 -5.40 18.38
N PHE A 49 8.96 -6.56 18.16
CA PHE A 49 8.15 -7.22 19.18
C PHE A 49 8.57 -8.69 19.33
N ASN A 50 8.82 -9.09 20.56
CA ASN A 50 9.08 -10.50 20.88
C ASN A 50 7.78 -11.33 20.97
N SER A 51 6.63 -10.70 20.76
CA SER A 51 5.33 -11.37 20.86
C SER A 51 4.86 -11.89 19.51
N ILE A 52 4.43 -13.13 19.46
CA ILE A 52 3.75 -13.75 18.33
C ILE A 52 2.38 -13.11 18.03
N HIS A 53 1.90 -12.29 18.95
CA HIS A 53 0.57 -11.67 18.92
C HIS A 53 0.57 -10.25 18.35
N VAL A 54 1.69 -9.79 17.83
CA VAL A 54 1.82 -8.47 17.22
C VAL A 54 2.18 -8.62 15.76
N SER A 55 1.51 -7.87 14.91
CA SER A 55 1.76 -7.85 13.47
C SER A 55 1.93 -6.41 13.00
N ILE A 56 3.02 -6.14 12.30
CA ILE A 56 3.20 -4.89 11.57
C ILE A 56 2.29 -4.95 10.35
N ASN A 57 1.39 -3.97 10.20
CA ASN A 57 0.47 -3.92 9.08
C ASN A 57 1.05 -3.13 7.92
N ASP A 58 1.68 -2.00 8.24
CA ASP A 58 2.18 -1.09 7.22
C ASP A 58 3.39 -0.33 7.74
N VAL A 59 4.17 0.24 6.83
CA VAL A 59 5.36 1.03 7.13
C VAL A 59 5.42 2.23 6.18
N HIS A 60 5.72 3.41 6.74
CA HIS A 60 5.89 4.64 5.99
C HIS A 60 7.15 5.36 6.44
N GLU A 61 7.82 6.06 5.53
CA GLU A 61 8.87 7.01 5.88
C GLU A 61 8.27 8.39 6.11
N ILE A 62 8.71 9.08 7.17
CA ILE A 62 8.28 10.45 7.44
C ILE A 62 9.01 11.39 6.48
N GLN A 63 8.26 12.04 5.60
CA GLN A 63 8.81 12.99 4.65
C GLN A 63 9.12 14.33 5.34
N GLY A 64 10.27 14.91 5.03
CA GLY A 64 10.61 16.29 5.38
C GLY A 64 11.32 16.51 6.72
N SER A 65 11.43 15.50 7.58
CA SER A 65 12.23 15.55 8.79
C SER A 65 13.63 14.96 8.58
N ASN A 66 14.40 14.81 9.64
CA ASN A 66 15.70 14.17 9.55
C ASN A 66 15.58 12.79 8.88
N LYS A 67 16.28 12.59 7.79
CA LYS A 67 16.31 11.38 6.98
C LYS A 67 16.30 10.09 7.81
N ASN A 68 15.48 9.11 7.41
CA ASN A 68 15.33 7.77 7.98
C ASN A 68 14.41 7.65 9.22
N GLU A 69 13.45 8.52 9.38
CA GLU A 69 12.39 8.35 10.36
C GLU A 69 11.23 7.58 9.73
N ILE A 70 10.77 6.54 10.39
CA ILE A 70 9.73 5.65 9.89
C ILE A 70 8.57 5.54 10.88
N ILE A 71 7.39 5.36 10.34
CA ILE A 71 6.18 5.05 11.07
C ILE A 71 5.83 3.58 10.82
N LEU A 72 5.54 2.88 11.89
CA LEU A 72 4.97 1.53 11.85
C LEU A 72 3.54 1.58 12.35
N SER A 73 2.62 1.09 11.56
CA SER A 73 1.30 0.74 12.03
C SER A 73 1.25 -0.72 12.42
N ILE A 74 0.72 -1.02 13.59
CA ILE A 74 0.69 -2.37 14.11
C ILE A 74 -0.69 -2.74 14.65
N ASN A 75 -1.04 -4.02 14.52
CA ASN A 75 -2.17 -4.62 15.22
C ASN A 75 -1.68 -5.59 16.29
N THR A 76 -2.32 -5.55 17.44
CA THR A 76 -2.11 -6.52 18.50
C THR A 76 -3.17 -7.64 18.44
N LEU A 77 -2.96 -8.72 19.18
CA LEU A 77 -3.88 -9.87 19.23
C LEU A 77 -5.33 -9.49 19.62
N ASN A 78 -5.48 -8.42 20.39
CA ASN A 78 -6.78 -7.91 20.79
C ASN A 78 -7.33 -6.88 19.80
N TYR A 79 -6.83 -6.89 18.55
CA TYR A 79 -7.20 -5.95 17.48
C TYR A 79 -7.00 -4.48 17.85
N LYS A 80 -6.14 -4.18 18.82
CA LYS A 80 -5.77 -2.81 19.15
C LYS A 80 -4.78 -2.29 18.12
N PHE A 81 -5.12 -1.15 17.56
CA PHE A 81 -4.26 -0.44 16.63
C PHE A 81 -3.26 0.43 17.41
N ARG A 82 -1.99 0.41 16.98
CA ARG A 82 -0.92 1.21 17.58
C ARG A 82 -0.05 1.82 16.49
N ILE A 83 0.50 2.98 16.81
CA ILE A 83 1.51 3.66 15.97
C ILE A 83 2.82 3.72 16.74
N ILE A 84 3.89 3.38 16.06
CA ILE A 84 5.25 3.48 16.58
C ILE A 84 6.07 4.30 15.60
N LEU A 85 6.75 5.31 16.10
CA LEU A 85 7.73 6.06 15.35
C LEU A 85 9.14 5.60 15.75
N LEU A 86 9.93 5.28 14.75
CA LEU A 86 11.31 4.86 14.93
C LEU A 86 12.22 5.75 14.09
N LYS A 87 13.40 6.04 14.63
CA LYS A 87 14.51 6.59 13.88
C LYS A 87 15.48 5.47 13.54
N VAL A 88 15.75 5.33 12.25
CA VAL A 88 16.68 4.33 11.74
C VAL A 88 17.95 5.05 11.33
N ASN A 89 18.91 5.14 12.24
CA ASN A 89 20.15 5.87 12.02
C ASN A 89 21.12 5.04 11.17
N SER A 90 21.51 5.58 10.02
CA SER A 90 22.64 5.10 9.25
C SER A 90 23.93 5.67 9.87
N LYS A 91 24.72 4.83 10.54
CA LYS A 91 26.05 5.22 10.99
C LYS A 91 27.06 5.10 9.85
N SER A 92 28.10 5.92 9.87
CA SER A 92 29.13 6.04 8.83
C SER A 92 29.83 4.72 8.44
N ASN A 93 29.61 3.62 9.15
CA ASN A 93 30.17 2.31 8.91
C ASN A 93 29.11 1.23 8.59
N GLN A 94 28.05 1.58 7.88
CA GLN A 94 26.99 0.65 7.46
C GLN A 94 26.19 -0.01 8.61
N LYS A 95 26.25 0.51 9.82
CA LYS A 95 25.45 -0.02 10.93
C LYS A 95 24.25 0.85 11.18
N TYR A 96 23.08 0.34 10.84
CA TYR A 96 21.84 0.92 11.28
C TYR A 96 21.64 0.71 12.79
N SER A 97 21.14 1.69 13.46
CA SER A 97 20.65 1.58 14.84
C SER A 97 19.23 2.13 14.87
N ARG A 98 18.43 1.67 15.80
CA ARG A 98 17.08 2.19 16.01
C ARG A 98 17.01 3.01 17.29
N GLU A 99 16.17 4.01 17.24
CA GLU A 99 15.78 4.79 18.40
C GLU A 99 14.25 4.90 18.39
N LEU A 100 13.63 4.61 19.52
CA LEU A 100 12.18 4.74 19.68
C LEU A 100 11.86 6.21 19.95
N LEU A 101 11.19 6.86 18.99
CA LEU A 101 10.82 8.27 19.10
C LEU A 101 9.43 8.45 19.71
N TYR A 102 8.55 7.49 19.53
CA TYR A 102 7.19 7.51 20.03
C TYR A 102 6.60 6.11 20.15
N ASN A 103 5.84 5.84 21.20
CA ASN A 103 5.16 4.59 21.41
C ASN A 103 3.75 4.84 21.94
N ASP A 104 2.77 4.57 21.09
CA ASP A 104 1.34 4.53 21.41
C ASP A 104 0.59 5.87 21.39
N ILE A 105 -0.47 5.93 20.61
CA ILE A 105 -1.43 7.04 20.58
C ILE A 105 -2.58 6.71 21.54
N GLU A 106 -2.59 7.33 22.70
CA GLU A 106 -3.60 7.09 23.73
C GLU A 106 -5.02 7.34 23.22
N GLN A 107 -5.20 8.32 22.35
CA GLN A 107 -6.48 8.67 21.74
C GLN A 107 -7.06 7.56 20.87
N LEU A 108 -6.23 6.61 20.38
CA LEU A 108 -6.67 5.51 19.55
C LEU A 108 -6.97 4.22 20.34
N ARG A 109 -6.71 4.21 21.65
CA ARG A 109 -6.91 3.02 22.51
C ARG A 109 -8.36 2.56 22.60
N ASN A 110 -9.31 3.45 22.36
CA ASN A 110 -10.73 3.17 22.48
C ASN A 110 -11.32 2.50 21.22
N PHE A 111 -10.56 2.39 20.13
CA PHE A 111 -11.00 1.69 18.92
C PHE A 111 -10.73 0.19 19.07
N ILE A 112 -11.74 -0.55 19.51
CA ILE A 112 -11.62 -1.95 19.94
C ILE A 112 -11.48 -2.92 18.77
N THR A 113 -11.87 -2.56 17.56
CA THR A 113 -11.80 -3.46 16.39
C THR A 113 -11.52 -2.68 15.12
N VAL A 114 -10.27 -2.73 14.69
CA VAL A 114 -9.87 -2.06 13.44
C VAL A 114 -9.56 -3.12 12.40
N TYR A 115 -10.57 -3.44 11.60
CA TYR A 115 -10.39 -4.35 10.45
C TYR A 115 -9.69 -3.66 9.26
N ASN A 116 -9.82 -2.34 9.18
CA ASN A 116 -9.26 -1.56 8.09
C ASN A 116 -8.73 -0.25 8.67
N ALA A 117 -7.43 -0.16 8.82
CA ALA A 117 -6.73 1.07 9.08
C ALA A 117 -5.88 1.39 7.85
N SER A 118 -5.93 2.62 7.40
CA SER A 118 -4.99 3.13 6.42
C SER A 118 -4.23 4.29 7.04
N VAL A 119 -2.93 4.27 6.88
CA VAL A 119 -2.03 5.29 7.41
C VAL A 119 -1.35 5.96 6.23
N ASP A 120 -1.19 7.26 6.28
CA ASP A 120 -0.37 8.00 5.35
C ASP A 120 0.34 9.15 6.06
N THR A 121 1.41 9.67 5.46
CA THR A 121 2.22 10.73 6.04
C THR A 121 2.44 11.84 5.04
N PHE A 122 2.35 13.07 5.52
CA PHE A 122 2.66 14.23 4.72
C PHE A 122 3.39 15.27 5.57
N LEU A 123 4.61 15.62 5.18
CA LEU A 123 5.49 16.50 5.97
C LEU A 123 5.54 15.98 7.43
N ASN A 124 5.19 16.84 8.38
CA ASN A 124 5.13 16.50 9.80
C ASN A 124 3.73 16.09 10.27
N ASN A 125 2.88 15.62 9.37
CA ASN A 125 1.52 15.21 9.68
C ASN A 125 1.35 13.71 9.47
N LEU A 126 0.58 13.10 10.34
CA LEU A 126 0.16 11.71 10.28
C LEU A 126 -1.36 11.67 10.09
N ILE A 127 -1.81 10.96 9.07
CA ILE A 127 -3.22 10.78 8.77
C ILE A 127 -3.56 9.32 8.99
N ILE A 128 -4.62 9.07 9.73
CA ILE A 128 -5.07 7.71 10.04
C ILE A 128 -6.57 7.61 9.77
N SER A 129 -6.98 6.72 8.90
CA SER A 129 -8.40 6.34 8.76
C SER A 129 -8.69 5.11 9.59
N LEU A 130 -9.72 5.20 10.42
CA LEU A 130 -10.20 4.11 11.27
C LEU A 130 -11.73 4.06 11.20
N SER A 131 -12.29 2.94 10.74
CA SER A 131 -13.74 2.79 10.62
C SER A 131 -14.40 3.96 9.89
N SER A 132 -15.21 4.77 10.56
CA SER A 132 -15.91 5.92 10.00
C SER A 132 -15.21 7.26 10.26
N SER A 133 -14.00 7.24 10.81
CA SER A 133 -13.27 8.46 11.18
C SER A 133 -11.92 8.56 10.48
N ILE A 134 -11.51 9.78 10.18
CA ILE A 134 -10.15 10.12 9.77
C ILE A 134 -9.57 11.08 10.80
N PHE A 135 -8.42 10.73 11.30
CA PHE A 135 -7.69 11.49 12.32
C PHE A 135 -6.46 12.14 11.72
N TYR A 136 -6.23 13.39 12.11
CA TYR A 136 -5.01 14.14 11.84
C TYR A 136 -4.22 14.34 13.09
N PHE A 137 -2.97 14.00 13.02
CA PHE A 137 -2.01 14.26 14.07
C PHE A 137 -0.86 15.09 13.51
N LYS A 138 -0.54 16.17 14.17
CA LYS A 138 0.70 16.89 13.97
C LYS A 138 1.81 16.22 14.74
N MET A 139 2.91 15.93 14.07
CA MET A 139 4.11 15.39 14.68
C MET A 139 5.03 16.55 15.08
N ILE A 140 5.19 16.80 16.36
CA ILE A 140 6.09 17.84 16.88
C ILE A 140 7.30 17.15 17.47
N SER A 141 8.50 17.49 16.96
CA SER A 141 9.74 16.97 17.47
C SER A 141 10.28 17.90 18.57
N GLU A 142 10.38 17.40 19.78
CA GLU A 142 10.95 18.11 20.92
C GLU A 142 12.05 17.25 21.55
N SER A 143 13.26 17.80 21.64
CA SER A 143 14.41 17.10 22.26
C SER A 143 14.67 15.67 21.69
N GLY A 144 14.41 15.49 20.40
CA GLY A 144 14.62 14.20 19.71
C GLY A 144 13.51 13.17 19.94
N LYS A 145 12.40 13.56 20.56
CA LYS A 145 11.19 12.74 20.67
C LYS A 145 10.04 13.39 19.93
N TYR A 146 9.10 12.59 19.46
CA TYR A 146 7.90 13.09 18.83
C TYR A 146 6.73 13.09 19.79
N ASN A 147 6.00 14.20 19.78
CA ASN A 147 4.67 14.31 20.36
C ASN A 147 3.65 14.32 19.21
N LEU A 148 2.62 13.51 19.33
CA LEU A 148 1.52 13.47 18.37
C LEU A 148 0.35 14.26 18.96
N ILE A 149 0.04 15.40 18.35
CA ILE A 149 -1.07 16.25 18.76
C ILE A 149 -2.21 16.02 17.76
N LYS A 150 -3.35 15.52 18.27
CA LYS A 150 -4.56 15.40 17.44
C LYS A 150 -5.05 16.82 17.11
N GLU A 151 -4.98 17.18 15.83
CA GLU A 151 -5.45 18.50 15.37
C GLU A 151 -6.91 18.45 14.92
N LYS A 152 -7.28 17.40 14.21
CA LYS A 152 -8.61 17.29 13.61
C LYS A 152 -9.10 15.85 13.63
N GLU A 153 -10.41 15.72 13.63
CA GLU A 153 -11.12 14.47 13.38
C GLU A 153 -12.26 14.74 12.42
N TYR A 154 -12.32 13.96 11.37
CA TYR A 154 -13.45 13.94 10.46
C TYR A 154 -14.23 12.64 10.67
N VAL A 155 -15.51 12.76 10.95
CA VAL A 155 -16.43 11.63 11.05
C VAL A 155 -17.31 11.62 9.83
N SER A 156 -17.42 10.48 9.16
CA SER A 156 -18.28 10.34 8.00
C SER A 156 -19.73 10.62 8.34
N LYS A 157 -20.32 11.62 7.66
CA LYS A 157 -21.72 12.03 7.87
C LYS A 157 -22.73 10.99 7.37
N ASP A 158 -22.32 10.17 6.41
CA ASP A 158 -23.19 9.22 5.72
C ASP A 158 -23.08 7.80 6.30
N SER A 159 -22.60 7.65 7.53
CA SER A 159 -22.34 6.34 8.15
C SER A 159 -21.49 5.42 7.26
N CYS A 160 -20.55 6.00 6.51
CA CYS A 160 -19.63 5.26 5.68
C CYS A 160 -18.43 4.74 6.49
N ILE A 161 -17.92 3.57 6.10
CA ILE A 161 -16.66 3.03 6.60
C ILE A 161 -15.58 3.28 5.56
N PHE A 162 -14.49 3.91 5.96
CA PHE A 162 -13.30 4.08 5.12
C PHE A 162 -12.62 2.71 4.93
N LYS A 163 -12.47 2.29 3.68
CA LYS A 163 -11.84 1.01 3.32
C LYS A 163 -10.42 1.19 2.86
N ALA A 164 -10.11 2.31 2.23
CA ALA A 164 -8.76 2.69 1.84
C ALA A 164 -8.65 4.21 1.81
N MET A 165 -7.46 4.72 2.04
CA MET A 165 -7.14 6.13 2.03
C MET A 165 -5.75 6.34 1.43
N LYS A 166 -5.60 7.42 0.66
CA LYS A 166 -4.30 7.91 0.18
C LYS A 166 -4.25 9.42 0.22
N TYR A 167 -3.10 9.94 0.62
CA TYR A 167 -2.76 11.34 0.48
C TYR A 167 -2.14 11.60 -0.91
N LEU A 168 -2.46 12.75 -1.49
CA LEU A 168 -1.90 13.19 -2.77
C LEU A 168 -1.68 14.70 -2.76
N ASN A 169 -0.47 15.14 -3.08
CA ASN A 169 -0.22 16.52 -3.49
C ASN A 169 -0.30 16.61 -5.02
N HIS A 170 -1.13 17.51 -5.52
CA HIS A 170 -1.26 17.78 -6.95
C HIS A 170 -1.34 19.27 -7.21
N LYS A 171 -0.42 19.80 -8.02
CA LYS A 171 -0.35 21.22 -8.37
C LYS A 171 -0.33 22.17 -7.17
N GLY A 172 0.36 21.75 -6.10
CA GLY A 172 0.49 22.54 -4.87
C GLY A 172 -0.70 22.47 -3.91
N ASN A 173 -1.76 21.74 -4.25
CA ASN A 173 -2.87 21.49 -3.34
C ASN A 173 -2.79 20.06 -2.78
N ASP A 174 -3.25 19.93 -1.56
CA ASP A 174 -3.22 18.68 -0.81
C ASP A 174 -4.61 18.05 -0.76
N TYR A 175 -4.66 16.76 -1.07
CA TYR A 175 -5.91 16.01 -1.18
C TYR A 175 -5.87 14.72 -0.38
N ILE A 176 -7.03 14.33 0.13
CA ILE A 176 -7.29 13.00 0.66
C ILE A 176 -8.24 12.28 -0.27
N ILE A 177 -7.82 11.12 -0.72
CA ILE A 177 -8.63 10.25 -1.57
C ILE A 177 -9.04 9.05 -0.75
N THR A 178 -10.34 8.79 -0.67
CA THR A 178 -10.90 7.68 0.09
C THR A 178 -11.69 6.74 -0.80
N ILE A 179 -11.70 5.48 -0.42
CA ILE A 179 -12.70 4.52 -0.88
C ILE A 179 -13.54 4.13 0.34
N GLU A 180 -14.82 4.38 0.24
CA GLU A 180 -15.78 4.27 1.34
C GLU A 180 -16.89 3.30 1.01
N ASN A 181 -17.40 2.59 2.01
CA ASN A 181 -18.56 1.73 1.89
C ASN A 181 -19.66 2.22 2.83
N LYS A 182 -20.89 2.40 2.34
CA LYS A 182 -22.06 2.68 3.18
C LYS A 182 -22.41 1.46 4.04
N VAL A 183 -22.71 1.73 5.32
CA VAL A 183 -23.11 0.68 6.25
C VAL A 183 -24.60 0.36 6.10
N ASP A 184 -25.40 1.38 5.78
CA ASP A 184 -26.87 1.24 5.71
C ASP A 184 -27.46 1.94 4.47
N PRO A 185 -28.22 1.22 3.62
CA PRO A 185 -28.39 -0.24 3.61
C PRO A 185 -27.12 -0.96 3.14
N PRO A 186 -26.81 -2.11 3.69
CA PRO A 186 -25.63 -2.88 3.29
C PRO A 186 -25.73 -3.21 1.79
N ASN A 187 -24.60 -3.09 1.07
CA ASN A 187 -24.41 -3.48 -0.33
C ASN A 187 -24.75 -2.45 -1.42
N LYS A 188 -24.77 -1.17 -1.15
CA LYS A 188 -24.87 -0.15 -2.22
C LYS A 188 -23.51 0.34 -2.74
N GLY A 189 -22.59 -0.57 -2.99
CA GLY A 189 -21.34 -0.25 -3.67
C GLY A 189 -20.37 0.60 -2.83
N PHE A 190 -19.20 0.80 -3.40
CA PHE A 190 -18.17 1.68 -2.83
C PHE A 190 -18.30 3.06 -3.46
N ASN A 191 -17.95 4.08 -2.70
CA ASN A 191 -17.79 5.43 -3.22
C ASN A 191 -16.30 5.79 -3.18
N LEU A 192 -15.82 6.40 -4.25
CA LEU A 192 -14.56 7.12 -4.24
C LEU A 192 -14.86 8.58 -3.99
N ARG A 193 -14.19 9.19 -3.01
CA ARG A 193 -14.31 10.59 -2.68
C ARG A 193 -12.95 11.27 -2.62
N ILE A 194 -12.91 12.51 -3.07
CA ILE A 194 -11.74 13.37 -3.01
C ILE A 194 -12.08 14.58 -2.16
N TYR A 195 -11.28 14.80 -1.12
CA TYR A 195 -11.44 15.90 -0.18
C TYR A 195 -10.21 16.81 -0.21
N PHE A 196 -10.40 18.10 0.06
CA PHE A 196 -9.31 18.95 0.44
C PHE A 196 -8.72 18.52 1.80
N TYR A 197 -7.41 18.46 1.88
CA TYR A 197 -6.72 18.08 3.11
C TYR A 197 -6.99 19.06 4.25
N GLU A 198 -7.03 20.37 3.96
CA GLU A 198 -7.09 21.40 5.00
C GLU A 198 -8.40 21.41 5.80
N ASN A 199 -9.54 21.23 5.13
CA ASN A 199 -10.86 21.46 5.72
C ASN A 199 -11.82 20.28 5.56
N PHE A 200 -11.40 19.19 4.87
CA PHE A 200 -12.30 18.07 4.51
C PHE A 200 -13.52 18.46 3.69
N GLU A 201 -13.40 19.48 2.91
CA GLU A 201 -14.41 19.80 1.94
C GLU A 201 -14.40 18.77 0.81
N LEU A 202 -15.55 18.17 0.54
CA LEU A 202 -15.73 17.24 -0.57
C LEU A 202 -15.63 18.00 -1.88
N ILE A 203 -14.63 17.67 -2.69
CA ILE A 203 -14.44 18.27 -4.02
C ILE A 203 -15.28 17.56 -5.05
N THR A 204 -15.20 16.22 -5.04
CA THR A 204 -15.84 15.38 -6.04
C THR A 204 -15.95 13.95 -5.59
N GLN A 205 -16.83 13.19 -6.23
CA GLN A 205 -17.04 11.78 -5.89
C GLN A 205 -17.49 10.97 -7.11
N ILE A 206 -17.15 9.68 -7.07
CA ILE A 206 -17.79 8.66 -7.90
C ILE A 206 -18.59 7.76 -6.98
N ASN A 207 -19.89 7.69 -7.20
CA ASN A 207 -20.76 6.81 -6.44
C ASN A 207 -20.86 5.44 -7.11
N ASN A 208 -21.08 4.43 -6.27
CA ASN A 208 -21.35 3.06 -6.72
C ASN A 208 -20.23 2.48 -7.61
N LEU A 209 -18.96 2.63 -7.18
CA LEU A 209 -17.90 1.84 -7.77
C LEU A 209 -18.29 0.36 -7.70
N ASN A 210 -18.36 -0.27 -8.84
CA ASN A 210 -18.70 -1.68 -8.95
C ASN A 210 -17.54 -2.56 -8.48
N LEU A 211 -17.23 -2.51 -7.19
CA LEU A 211 -16.30 -3.39 -6.53
C LEU A 211 -17.07 -4.52 -5.86
N SER A 212 -16.63 -5.73 -6.03
CA SER A 212 -17.38 -6.95 -5.69
C SER A 212 -17.20 -7.41 -4.23
N THR A 213 -16.63 -6.58 -3.35
CA THR A 213 -16.10 -7.07 -2.08
C THR A 213 -16.52 -6.27 -0.87
N GLN A 214 -16.63 -6.96 0.28
CA GLN A 214 -16.72 -6.35 1.60
C GLN A 214 -15.34 -5.98 2.19
N TYR A 215 -14.26 -6.41 1.56
CA TYR A 215 -12.88 -6.21 2.00
C TYR A 215 -12.30 -4.91 1.45
N ALA A 216 -11.24 -4.44 2.08
CA ALA A 216 -10.52 -3.25 1.62
C ALA A 216 -9.89 -3.49 0.24
N PRO A 217 -10.13 -2.64 -0.75
CA PRO A 217 -9.44 -2.72 -2.03
C PRO A 217 -7.97 -2.34 -1.87
N SER A 218 -7.13 -2.90 -2.73
CA SER A 218 -5.75 -2.46 -2.88
C SER A 218 -5.70 -1.24 -3.79
N ILE A 219 -5.04 -0.17 -3.36
CA ILE A 219 -4.95 1.07 -4.13
C ILE A 219 -3.51 1.57 -4.28
N SER A 220 -3.21 2.12 -5.46
CA SER A 220 -1.93 2.76 -5.73
C SER A 220 -2.10 3.90 -6.73
N PHE A 221 -1.25 4.92 -6.65
CA PHE A 221 -1.20 5.96 -7.66
C PHE A 221 -0.38 5.52 -8.87
N MET A 222 -0.83 5.99 -10.02
CA MET A 222 -0.12 5.89 -11.29
C MET A 222 -0.10 7.27 -11.93
N THR A 223 1.04 7.71 -12.41
CA THR A 223 1.17 8.99 -13.11
C THR A 223 1.66 8.77 -14.53
N LEU A 224 1.40 9.75 -15.38
CA LEU A 224 1.93 9.80 -16.74
C LEU A 224 2.87 10.98 -16.84
N PHE A 225 4.09 10.74 -17.26
CA PHE A 225 5.08 11.79 -17.46
C PHE A 225 4.61 12.94 -18.35
N ASP A 226 3.83 12.61 -19.38
CA ASP A 226 3.41 13.60 -20.39
C ASP A 226 2.18 14.42 -20.01
N LEU A 227 1.43 14.01 -18.99
CA LEU A 227 0.12 14.59 -18.70
C LEU A 227 0.01 15.24 -17.33
N ASP A 228 0.99 15.08 -16.46
CA ASP A 228 0.94 15.55 -15.06
C ASP A 228 -0.43 15.25 -14.38
N LYS A 229 -1.04 14.14 -14.78
CA LYS A 229 -2.37 13.72 -14.33
C LYS A 229 -2.26 12.45 -13.53
N PRO A 230 -2.62 12.50 -12.25
CA PRO A 230 -2.63 11.30 -11.43
C PRO A 230 -3.86 10.45 -11.74
N PHE A 231 -3.62 9.15 -11.80
CA PHE A 231 -4.64 8.12 -11.83
C PHE A 231 -4.55 7.27 -10.57
N LEU A 232 -5.67 6.75 -10.12
CA LEU A 232 -5.72 5.76 -9.06
C LEU A 232 -5.97 4.39 -9.68
N VAL A 233 -5.10 3.45 -9.36
CA VAL A 233 -5.29 2.02 -9.65
C VAL A 233 -5.96 1.39 -8.45
N VAL A 234 -7.10 0.78 -8.67
CA VAL A 234 -7.91 0.13 -7.62
C VAL A 234 -8.08 -1.33 -7.98
N GLY A 235 -7.52 -2.22 -7.19
CA GLY A 235 -7.74 -3.66 -7.28
C GLY A 235 -8.79 -4.08 -6.27
N ASP A 236 -9.89 -4.69 -6.69
CA ASP A 236 -10.84 -5.27 -5.75
C ASP A 236 -10.31 -6.58 -5.15
N HIS A 237 -11.05 -7.11 -4.19
CA HIS A 237 -10.62 -8.35 -3.52
C HIS A 237 -10.62 -9.57 -4.45
N TYR A 238 -11.38 -9.53 -5.55
CA TYR A 238 -11.42 -10.63 -6.52
C TYR A 238 -10.46 -10.38 -7.69
N ASP A 239 -10.96 -10.14 -8.87
CA ASP A 239 -10.16 -10.04 -10.09
C ASP A 239 -10.38 -8.76 -10.89
N LYS A 240 -11.15 -7.83 -10.34
CA LYS A 240 -11.48 -6.58 -11.01
C LYS A 240 -10.44 -5.50 -10.70
N LEU A 241 -9.95 -4.87 -11.74
CA LEU A 241 -9.07 -3.71 -11.67
C LEU A 241 -9.79 -2.52 -12.29
N LEU A 242 -9.82 -1.41 -11.55
CA LEU A 242 -10.28 -0.12 -12.04
C LEU A 242 -9.13 0.85 -12.17
N ILE A 243 -9.19 1.71 -13.15
CA ILE A 243 -8.33 2.88 -13.24
C ILE A 243 -9.22 4.10 -13.26
N VAL A 244 -8.98 4.98 -12.30
CA VAL A 244 -9.76 6.18 -12.08
C VAL A 244 -8.90 7.38 -12.36
N LYS A 245 -9.38 8.26 -13.24
CA LYS A 245 -8.82 9.60 -13.42
C LYS A 245 -9.28 10.47 -12.26
N LEU A 246 -8.35 11.17 -11.59
CA LEU A 246 -8.66 11.85 -10.33
C LEU A 246 -9.04 13.32 -10.46
N PHE A 247 -8.61 14.00 -11.54
CA PHE A 247 -8.85 15.44 -11.73
C PHE A 247 -9.28 15.74 -13.15
N ASP A 248 -9.80 16.93 -13.40
CA ASP A 248 -10.38 17.37 -14.67
C ASP A 248 -11.47 16.38 -15.14
N ASP A 249 -12.56 16.26 -14.49
CA ASP A 249 -13.59 15.23 -14.63
C ASP A 249 -13.17 13.86 -14.05
N VAL A 250 -13.49 13.66 -12.79
CA VAL A 250 -13.24 12.39 -12.10
C VAL A 250 -14.13 11.31 -12.71
N GLU A 251 -13.51 10.31 -13.33
CA GLU A 251 -14.20 9.25 -14.04
C GLU A 251 -13.50 7.91 -13.90
N ILE A 252 -14.25 6.81 -14.02
CA ILE A 252 -13.68 5.49 -14.26
C ILE A 252 -13.14 5.49 -15.69
N TYR A 253 -11.82 5.57 -15.79
CA TYR A 253 -11.12 5.63 -17.07
C TYR A 253 -11.07 4.27 -17.76
N GLY A 254 -11.05 3.21 -17.00
CA GLY A 254 -11.07 1.84 -17.51
C GLY A 254 -11.32 0.81 -16.43
N GLU A 255 -11.87 -0.31 -16.86
CA GLU A 255 -12.18 -1.48 -16.02
C GLU A 255 -11.72 -2.74 -16.75
N ILE A 256 -11.13 -3.69 -16.00
CA ILE A 256 -10.76 -5.00 -16.53
C ILE A 256 -11.04 -6.09 -15.49
N CYS A 257 -11.65 -7.19 -15.95
CA CYS A 257 -11.67 -8.45 -15.19
C CYS A 257 -10.44 -9.25 -15.61
N LEU A 258 -9.48 -9.39 -14.71
CA LEU A 258 -8.19 -10.03 -15.01
C LEU A 258 -8.38 -11.48 -15.46
N SER A 259 -9.22 -12.24 -14.77
CA SER A 259 -9.52 -13.64 -15.12
C SER A 259 -10.00 -13.86 -16.55
N LYS A 260 -10.69 -12.86 -17.12
CA LYS A 260 -11.23 -12.90 -18.48
C LYS A 260 -10.30 -12.29 -19.53
N SER A 261 -9.22 -11.67 -19.09
CA SER A 261 -8.35 -10.87 -19.97
C SER A 261 -7.29 -11.67 -20.71
N SER A 262 -7.05 -12.91 -20.31
CA SER A 262 -6.05 -13.78 -20.93
C SER A 262 -6.43 -15.25 -20.85
N LYS A 263 -6.11 -16.01 -21.90
CA LYS A 263 -6.23 -17.48 -21.93
C LYS A 263 -5.26 -18.18 -20.95
N LYS A 264 -4.30 -17.47 -20.38
CA LYS A 264 -3.39 -18.01 -19.36
C LYS A 264 -4.08 -18.25 -18.02
N PHE A 265 -5.22 -17.60 -17.80
CA PHE A 265 -6.01 -17.82 -16.59
C PHE A 265 -6.97 -19.00 -16.76
N PRO A 266 -7.19 -19.79 -15.71
CA PRO A 266 -8.18 -20.84 -15.74
C PRO A 266 -9.58 -20.27 -16.04
N SER A 267 -10.36 -20.99 -16.85
CA SER A 267 -11.75 -20.61 -17.13
C SER A 267 -12.64 -21.00 -15.96
N THR A 268 -12.67 -20.16 -14.94
CA THR A 268 -13.42 -20.39 -13.69
C THR A 268 -14.12 -19.10 -13.23
N ASN A 269 -14.89 -19.21 -12.17
CA ASN A 269 -15.56 -18.05 -11.58
C ASN A 269 -14.55 -17.04 -11.01
N SER A 270 -14.82 -15.76 -11.17
CA SER A 270 -14.00 -14.66 -10.66
C SER A 270 -13.74 -14.71 -9.14
N PHE A 271 -14.62 -15.36 -8.38
CA PHE A 271 -14.48 -15.54 -6.92
C PHE A 271 -13.28 -16.40 -6.49
N ASN A 272 -12.68 -17.13 -7.41
CA ASN A 272 -11.47 -17.90 -7.13
C ASN A 272 -10.18 -17.08 -7.27
N PHE A 273 -10.29 -15.83 -7.63
CA PHE A 273 -9.14 -14.92 -7.76
C PHE A 273 -9.18 -13.87 -6.67
N GLU A 274 -8.01 -13.48 -6.20
CA GLU A 274 -7.85 -12.40 -5.22
C GLU A 274 -6.71 -11.47 -5.64
N ILE A 275 -7.02 -10.19 -5.86
CA ILE A 275 -5.99 -9.15 -5.97
C ILE A 275 -5.53 -8.81 -4.56
N LYS A 276 -4.25 -9.03 -4.29
CA LYS A 276 -3.64 -8.76 -2.99
C LYS A 276 -2.89 -7.45 -2.95
N THR A 277 -2.34 -7.03 -4.07
CA THR A 277 -1.57 -5.80 -4.15
C THR A 277 -1.63 -5.21 -5.56
N VAL A 278 -1.61 -3.91 -5.64
CA VAL A 278 -1.42 -3.16 -6.88
C VAL A 278 -0.29 -2.14 -6.70
N CYS A 279 0.46 -1.90 -7.75
CA CYS A 279 1.49 -0.88 -7.80
C CYS A 279 1.38 -0.14 -9.14
N GLY A 280 1.05 1.14 -9.09
CA GLY A 280 1.04 2.01 -10.26
C GLY A 280 2.44 2.56 -10.51
N LEU A 281 2.80 2.71 -11.77
CA LEU A 281 4.09 3.24 -12.21
C LEU A 281 3.89 4.58 -12.94
N ASN A 282 5.00 5.32 -13.12
CA ASN A 282 4.92 6.66 -13.68
C ASN A 282 4.82 6.71 -15.22
N ASP A 283 4.89 5.56 -15.87
CA ASP A 283 4.83 5.44 -17.35
C ASP A 283 3.47 4.94 -17.87
N GLY A 284 2.47 4.94 -17.01
CA GLY A 284 1.14 4.40 -17.33
C GLY A 284 1.06 2.87 -17.28
N THR A 285 2.09 2.23 -16.77
CA THR A 285 2.04 0.80 -16.46
C THR A 285 1.62 0.56 -15.01
N PHE A 286 1.19 -0.64 -14.73
CA PHE A 286 0.83 -1.09 -13.38
C PHE A 286 1.22 -2.55 -13.18
N ILE A 287 1.43 -2.89 -11.93
CA ILE A 287 1.73 -4.26 -11.49
C ILE A 287 0.61 -4.73 -10.57
N VAL A 288 0.20 -5.96 -10.74
CA VAL A 288 -0.83 -6.61 -9.91
C VAL A 288 -0.29 -7.94 -9.40
N GLY A 289 -0.35 -8.13 -8.09
CA GLY A 289 -0.21 -9.43 -7.45
C GLY A 289 -1.60 -10.07 -7.34
N LEU A 290 -1.83 -11.12 -8.12
CA LEU A 290 -3.08 -11.86 -8.18
C LEU A 290 -2.85 -13.28 -7.71
N THR A 291 -3.71 -13.78 -6.83
CA THR A 291 -3.69 -15.18 -6.39
C THR A 291 -4.94 -15.89 -6.89
N TYR A 292 -4.78 -17.02 -7.54
CA TYR A 292 -5.86 -17.94 -7.88
C TYR A 292 -5.95 -19.03 -6.83
N ILE A 293 -7.14 -19.24 -6.29
CA ILE A 293 -7.38 -20.16 -5.18
C ILE A 293 -8.04 -21.42 -5.69
N LEU A 294 -7.35 -22.53 -5.59
CA LEU A 294 -7.87 -23.87 -5.78
C LEU A 294 -8.09 -24.55 -4.42
N VAL A 295 -8.85 -25.64 -4.40
CA VAL A 295 -9.16 -26.37 -3.17
C VAL A 295 -7.89 -26.86 -2.44
N GLN A 296 -6.85 -27.20 -3.19
CA GLN A 296 -5.59 -27.75 -2.64
C GLN A 296 -4.35 -26.93 -2.97
N GLU A 297 -4.44 -25.96 -3.89
CA GLU A 297 -3.30 -25.18 -4.36
C GLU A 297 -3.69 -23.73 -4.55
N LYS A 298 -2.69 -22.84 -4.47
CA LYS A 298 -2.81 -21.44 -4.87
C LYS A 298 -1.77 -21.14 -5.95
N ILE A 299 -2.20 -20.48 -6.99
CA ILE A 299 -1.29 -20.03 -8.07
C ILE A 299 -1.15 -18.51 -7.95
N ASN A 300 0.10 -18.06 -7.82
CA ASN A 300 0.43 -16.66 -7.70
C ASN A 300 0.88 -16.09 -9.03
N TYR A 301 0.14 -15.12 -9.51
CA TYR A 301 0.44 -14.39 -10.74
C TYR A 301 1.03 -13.02 -10.40
N LEU A 302 2.08 -12.64 -11.10
CA LEU A 302 2.53 -11.26 -11.18
C LEU A 302 2.23 -10.75 -12.58
N ILE A 303 1.35 -9.76 -12.64
CA ILE A 303 0.81 -9.24 -13.89
C ILE A 303 1.35 -7.83 -14.10
N ARG A 304 1.91 -7.58 -15.28
CA ARG A 304 2.22 -6.24 -15.75
C ARG A 304 1.22 -5.84 -16.82
N GLY A 305 0.57 -4.74 -16.62
CA GLY A 305 -0.34 -4.15 -17.58
C GLY A 305 0.02 -2.71 -17.92
N LYS A 306 -0.54 -2.22 -19.02
CA LYS A 306 -0.41 -0.84 -19.47
C LYS A 306 -1.76 -0.34 -19.96
N ILE A 307 -2.02 0.94 -19.72
CA ILE A 307 -3.16 1.63 -20.31
C ILE A 307 -2.74 2.27 -21.62
N ASN A 308 -3.57 2.07 -22.64
CA ASN A 308 -3.53 2.90 -23.82
C ASN A 308 -4.52 4.07 -23.63
N PHE A 309 -3.97 5.25 -23.34
CA PHE A 309 -4.77 6.44 -23.02
C PHE A 309 -5.56 7.00 -24.20
N LYS A 310 -5.17 6.68 -25.45
CA LYS A 310 -5.90 7.15 -26.63
C LYS A 310 -7.25 6.47 -26.80
N ASN A 311 -7.31 5.18 -26.49
CA ASN A 311 -8.53 4.38 -26.72
C ASN A 311 -9.13 3.81 -25.40
N LYS A 312 -8.61 4.22 -24.25
CA LYS A 312 -9.03 3.75 -22.91
C LYS A 312 -8.97 2.21 -22.76
N LYS A 313 -8.10 1.54 -23.50
CA LYS A 313 -7.97 0.08 -23.46
C LYS A 313 -6.81 -0.36 -22.59
N PHE A 314 -7.08 -1.42 -21.84
CA PHE A 314 -6.06 -2.15 -21.11
C PHE A 314 -5.34 -3.13 -22.01
N GLN A 315 -4.04 -3.23 -21.81
CA GLN A 315 -3.22 -4.25 -22.40
C GLN A 315 -2.44 -4.96 -21.30
N LEU A 316 -2.64 -6.27 -21.16
CA LEU A 316 -1.76 -7.08 -20.36
C LEU A 316 -0.46 -7.29 -21.14
N VAL A 317 0.63 -6.81 -20.60
CA VAL A 317 1.94 -6.84 -21.25
C VAL A 317 2.63 -8.16 -20.94
N GLU A 318 2.48 -8.63 -19.69
CA GLU A 318 3.18 -9.81 -19.20
C GLU A 318 2.43 -10.45 -18.05
N ILE A 319 2.39 -11.77 -18.03
CA ILE A 319 1.83 -12.58 -16.95
C ILE A 319 2.87 -13.62 -16.57
N ASN A 320 3.33 -13.56 -15.33
CA ASN A 320 4.20 -14.54 -14.72
C ASN A 320 3.37 -15.37 -13.73
N ASP A 321 3.20 -16.67 -14.00
CA ASP A 321 2.38 -17.61 -13.24
C ASP A 321 3.15 -18.38 -12.16
N ASN A 322 4.45 -18.10 -12.03
CA ASN A 322 5.33 -18.68 -11.01
C ASN A 322 6.01 -17.58 -10.21
N ALA A 323 5.33 -16.47 -9.97
CA ALA A 323 5.90 -15.33 -9.29
C ALA A 323 6.39 -15.65 -7.87
N HIS A 324 5.67 -16.56 -7.19
CA HIS A 324 6.02 -17.09 -5.88
C HIS A 324 5.71 -18.58 -5.82
N ASN A 325 6.19 -19.28 -4.79
CA ASN A 325 5.93 -20.71 -4.65
C ASN A 325 4.42 -20.98 -4.59
N ASN A 326 3.94 -21.88 -5.44
CA ASN A 326 2.54 -22.29 -5.48
C ASN A 326 2.27 -23.36 -4.41
N LYS A 327 2.20 -22.95 -3.16
CA LYS A 327 1.82 -23.81 -2.04
C LYS A 327 0.44 -23.45 -1.52
N GLN A 328 -0.19 -24.37 -0.81
CA GLN A 328 -1.59 -24.28 -0.36
C GLN A 328 -1.98 -22.97 0.34
N ASN A 329 -1.06 -22.34 1.08
CA ASN A 329 -1.34 -21.12 1.83
C ASN A 329 -0.52 -19.91 1.39
N ASN A 330 0.22 -20.00 0.27
CA ASN A 330 1.07 -18.92 -0.17
C ASN A 330 0.32 -17.91 -1.05
N PHE A 331 0.50 -16.62 -0.81
CA PHE A 331 -0.04 -15.53 -1.63
C PHE A 331 0.85 -14.27 -1.53
N ILE A 332 0.88 -13.51 -2.61
CA ILE A 332 1.61 -12.24 -2.64
C ILE A 332 0.89 -11.25 -1.72
N THR A 333 1.62 -10.65 -0.79
CA THR A 333 1.07 -9.73 0.21
C THR A 333 1.38 -8.28 -0.08
N SER A 334 2.51 -8.01 -0.71
CA SER A 334 2.96 -6.64 -0.98
C SER A 334 3.80 -6.55 -2.24
N SER A 335 3.78 -5.38 -2.85
CA SER A 335 4.63 -5.02 -4.00
C SER A 335 5.06 -3.56 -3.91
N SER A 336 6.25 -3.26 -4.39
CA SER A 336 6.77 -1.90 -4.46
C SER A 336 7.72 -1.72 -5.64
N LEU A 337 7.71 -0.52 -6.20
CA LEU A 337 8.70 -0.09 -7.19
C LEU A 337 9.91 0.50 -6.46
N ILE A 338 11.09 0.01 -6.79
CA ILE A 338 12.36 0.49 -6.28
C ILE A 338 13.16 1.08 -7.44
N ARG A 339 13.62 2.30 -7.28
CA ARG A 339 14.47 2.99 -8.26
C ARG A 339 15.93 2.77 -7.90
N GLY A 340 16.73 2.48 -8.89
CA GLY A 340 18.20 2.44 -8.75
C GLY A 340 18.75 3.84 -8.39
N ASN A 341 19.86 3.87 -7.66
CA ASN A 341 20.48 5.12 -7.20
C ASN A 341 21.35 5.81 -8.24
N ASP A 342 21.78 5.08 -9.24
CA ASP A 342 22.69 5.60 -10.25
C ASP A 342 21.86 6.01 -11.48
N LYS A 343 22.46 6.84 -12.32
CA LYS A 343 21.90 7.29 -13.60
C LYS A 343 21.52 6.14 -14.57
N SER A 344 21.68 4.88 -14.15
CA SER A 344 21.11 3.73 -14.83
C SER A 344 19.60 3.74 -14.59
N ASP A 345 18.84 3.70 -15.67
CA ASP A 345 17.36 3.60 -15.65
C ASP A 345 16.83 2.27 -15.07
N ASP A 346 17.61 1.57 -14.26
CA ASP A 346 17.24 0.29 -13.69
C ASP A 346 16.20 0.49 -12.60
N CYS A 347 14.97 0.13 -12.93
CA CYS A 347 13.88 0.03 -11.98
C CYS A 347 13.69 -1.45 -11.60
N PHE A 348 13.42 -1.68 -10.33
CA PHE A 348 13.11 -3.01 -9.84
C PHE A 348 11.72 -3.02 -9.22
N ILE A 349 11.03 -4.12 -9.40
CA ILE A 349 9.80 -4.41 -8.68
C ILE A 349 10.14 -5.44 -7.62
N ILE A 350 9.78 -5.16 -6.39
CA ILE A 350 9.94 -6.12 -5.30
C ILE A 350 8.57 -6.62 -4.90
N THR A 351 8.41 -7.93 -4.82
CA THR A 351 7.20 -8.58 -4.33
C THR A 351 7.52 -9.45 -3.13
N GLY A 352 6.66 -9.40 -2.13
CA GLY A 352 6.75 -10.21 -0.93
C GLY A 352 5.53 -11.09 -0.75
N ASP A 353 5.69 -12.24 -0.09
CA ASP A 353 4.61 -13.15 0.20
C ASP A 353 4.45 -13.45 1.71
N ASN A 354 3.37 -14.12 2.06
CA ASN A 354 3.07 -14.48 3.44
C ASN A 354 3.95 -15.62 4.00
N GLU A 355 4.69 -16.33 3.18
CA GLU A 355 5.70 -17.30 3.62
C GLU A 355 7.09 -16.66 3.83
N GLY A 356 7.21 -15.35 3.55
CA GLY A 356 8.44 -14.59 3.74
C GLY A 356 9.43 -14.75 2.60
N ILE A 357 8.96 -15.06 1.41
CA ILE A 357 9.77 -15.00 0.18
C ILE A 357 9.68 -13.60 -0.39
N LEU A 358 10.82 -13.07 -0.75
CA LEU A 358 10.97 -11.80 -1.43
C LEU A 358 11.59 -12.03 -2.80
N ASN A 359 10.92 -11.59 -3.84
CA ASN A 359 11.41 -11.65 -5.19
C ASN A 359 11.68 -10.23 -5.72
N VAL A 360 12.85 -10.06 -6.33
CA VAL A 360 13.25 -8.83 -7.02
C VAL A 360 13.21 -9.09 -8.51
N TRP A 361 12.46 -8.27 -9.22
CA TRP A 361 12.25 -8.37 -10.65
C TRP A 361 12.88 -7.16 -11.35
N LYS A 362 13.65 -7.40 -12.39
CA LYS A 362 14.11 -6.31 -13.25
C LYS A 362 12.96 -5.93 -14.18
N TYR A 363 12.68 -4.60 -14.19
CA TYR A 363 11.59 -4.00 -14.96
C TYR A 363 12.09 -3.49 -16.31
#